data_40062850c5a8fd674655aff042b6b09c
#
_entry.id   40062850c5a8fd674655aff042b6b09c
#
_cell.length_a   1.000
_cell.length_b   1.000
_cell.length_c   1.000
_cell.angle_alpha   90.00
_cell.angle_beta   90.00
_cell.angle_gamma   90.00
#
_symmetry.space_group_name_H-M   'P 1'
#
loop_
_entity.id
_entity.type
_entity.pdbx_description
1 polymer ?
#
loop_
_entity_poly.entity_id
_entity_poly.type
_entity_poly.pdbx_seq_one_letter_code
_entity_poly.pdbx_strand_id
1 'polypeptide(L)'
;DARQDVKDIKKGKWYVLNREKMQSYVEYGQEADRIAALGRVVPVIFFLVAALVSLTAMTRMVEEQRTQIGMMKALGYSGVHIAMKYVSYALAATLTGSILGAVIGEKLLPWIIINAYKMMYTGLGDVYTPLETEYSVMAAGLAVGVVVFAVLSACYKELKEKPAQLMRPVAPKEGKRILLERIPFVWKRLSFIWKATMRNLFRYKKRFFMTIFGIGGCMALLLLGFGIKDSISAISEKQYGEIITYDFSITYKDGISETKKEDLIQYAKKQEHMTDLIDCVLYASPSPRD
;
A
#
# COMPACT_ATOMS: atom_id res chain seq x y z
N ASP A 1 45.17 46.32 13.30
CA ASP A 1 46.11 45.52 12.51
C ASP A 1 45.53 44.08 12.32
N ALA A 2 44.95 43.82 11.17
CA ALA A 2 44.28 42.55 10.87
C ALA A 2 45.15 41.27 11.11
N ARG A 3 46.43 41.41 11.23
CA ARG A 3 47.37 40.32 11.61
C ARG A 3 47.39 40.02 13.11
N GLN A 4 47.06 40.98 13.95
CA GLN A 4 46.95 40.79 15.40
C GLN A 4 45.62 40.16 15.77
N ASP A 5 44.53 40.57 15.10
CA ASP A 5 43.18 40.02 15.33
C ASP A 5 43.10 38.56 14.95
N VAL A 6 43.88 38.10 13.93
CA VAL A 6 43.93 36.68 13.55
C VAL A 6 44.71 35.80 14.56
N LYS A 7 45.67 36.38 15.35
CA LYS A 7 46.41 35.65 16.38
C LYS A 7 45.63 35.44 17.67
N ASP A 8 44.65 36.29 17.92
CA ASP A 8 43.78 36.19 19.10
C ASP A 8 42.56 35.26 18.90
N ILE A 9 42.33 34.78 17.66
CA ILE A 9 41.35 33.75 17.41
C ILE A 9 41.83 32.44 18.07
N LYS A 10 41.27 32.04 19.21
CA LYS A 10 41.49 30.74 19.85
C LYS A 10 41.46 29.69 18.74
N LYS A 11 42.50 28.83 18.69
CA LYS A 11 42.60 27.70 17.74
C LYS A 11 41.23 27.05 17.55
N GLY A 12 40.60 27.29 16.42
CA GLY A 12 39.29 26.75 16.10
C GLY A 12 39.34 25.21 16.16
N LYS A 13 38.42 24.60 16.87
CA LYS A 13 38.22 23.14 16.82
C LYS A 13 37.65 22.81 15.44
N TRP A 14 38.46 22.23 14.59
CA TRP A 14 38.00 21.75 13.29
C TRP A 14 37.21 20.45 13.47
N TYR A 15 35.96 20.44 13.09
CA TYR A 15 35.13 19.27 13.02
C TYR A 15 35.05 18.82 11.56
N VAL A 16 35.65 17.69 11.23
CA VAL A 16 35.44 17.04 9.94
C VAL A 16 34.16 16.24 10.06
N LEU A 17 33.08 16.76 9.51
CA LEU A 17 31.80 16.04 9.44
C LEU A 17 31.80 15.22 8.15
N ASN A 18 31.81 13.90 8.30
CA ASN A 18 31.52 12.97 7.21
C ASN A 18 30.01 13.04 6.87
N ARG A 19 29.63 12.64 5.64
CA ARG A 19 28.21 12.57 5.20
C ARG A 19 27.33 11.79 6.17
N GLU A 20 27.86 10.73 6.75
CA GLU A 20 27.19 9.89 7.76
C GLU A 20 26.83 10.63 9.07
N LYS A 21 27.45 11.79 9.33
CA LYS A 21 27.17 12.64 10.50
C LYS A 21 26.27 13.83 10.14
N MET A 22 25.95 14.02 8.88
CA MET A 22 25.00 15.03 8.45
C MET A 22 23.58 14.47 8.62
N GLN A 23 22.83 15.07 9.53
CA GLN A 23 21.49 14.61 9.90
C GLN A 23 20.55 14.48 8.69
N SER A 24 20.54 15.48 7.83
CA SER A 24 19.73 15.47 6.60
C SER A 24 20.09 14.32 5.64
N TYR A 25 21.37 13.94 5.57
CA TYR A 25 21.79 12.80 4.74
C TYR A 25 21.35 11.45 5.34
N VAL A 26 21.46 11.31 6.65
CA VAL A 26 21.03 10.10 7.36
C VAL A 26 19.51 9.96 7.29
N GLU A 27 18.76 11.02 7.50
CA GLU A 27 17.30 11.05 7.38
C GLU A 27 16.84 10.67 5.97
N TYR A 28 17.48 11.24 4.93
CA TYR A 28 17.18 10.88 3.55
C TYR A 28 17.41 9.38 3.28
N GLY A 29 18.50 8.82 3.79
CA GLY A 29 18.79 7.38 3.70
C GLY A 29 17.71 6.52 4.38
N GLN A 30 17.31 6.90 5.59
CA GLN A 30 16.26 6.19 6.32
C GLN A 30 14.89 6.26 5.62
N GLU A 31 14.55 7.40 5.02
CA GLU A 31 13.32 7.53 4.25
C GLU A 31 13.35 6.66 2.97
N ALA A 32 14.48 6.59 2.29
CA ALA A 32 14.66 5.70 1.14
C ALA A 32 14.48 4.22 1.54
N ASP A 33 15.01 3.81 2.69
CA ASP A 33 14.85 2.44 3.22
C ASP A 33 13.37 2.14 3.58
N ARG A 34 12.66 3.11 4.14
CA ARG A 34 11.21 2.99 4.43
C ARG A 34 10.40 2.81 3.15
N ILE A 35 10.68 3.61 2.12
CA ILE A 35 10.02 3.49 0.81
C ILE A 35 10.34 2.12 0.19
N ALA A 36 11.59 1.65 0.28
CA ALA A 36 11.98 0.34 -0.21
C ALA A 36 11.25 -0.80 0.53
N ALA A 37 11.03 -0.67 1.82
CA ALA A 37 10.25 -1.63 2.60
C ALA A 37 8.77 -1.68 2.14
N LEU A 38 8.15 -0.51 1.94
CA LEU A 38 6.81 -0.42 1.36
C LEU A 38 6.74 -1.02 -0.04
N GLY A 39 7.76 -0.77 -0.87
CA GLY A 39 7.90 -1.33 -2.21
C GLY A 39 7.97 -2.86 -2.26
N ARG A 40 8.29 -3.54 -1.15
CA ARG A 40 8.27 -5.01 -1.06
C ARG A 40 6.88 -5.55 -0.67
N VAL A 41 6.17 -4.88 0.21
CA VAL A 41 4.89 -5.38 0.78
C VAL A 41 3.69 -5.01 -0.08
N VAL A 42 3.63 -3.76 -0.53
CA VAL A 42 2.47 -3.24 -1.27
C VAL A 42 2.19 -4.00 -2.58
N PRO A 43 3.19 -4.33 -3.43
CA PRO A 43 2.95 -5.11 -4.65
C PRO A 43 2.34 -6.48 -4.40
N VAL A 44 2.72 -7.17 -3.30
CA VAL A 44 2.16 -8.48 -2.96
C VAL A 44 0.64 -8.38 -2.75
N ILE A 45 0.18 -7.35 -2.05
CA ILE A 45 -1.25 -7.11 -1.82
C ILE A 45 -1.96 -6.83 -3.13
N PHE A 46 -1.38 -5.98 -4.00
CA PHE A 46 -1.94 -5.67 -5.32
C PHE A 46 -2.05 -6.92 -6.21
N PHE A 47 -1.01 -7.75 -6.27
CA PHE A 47 -1.05 -8.99 -7.04
C PHE A 47 -2.09 -9.97 -6.51
N LEU A 48 -2.26 -10.06 -5.20
CA LEU A 48 -3.26 -10.91 -4.58
C LEU A 48 -4.67 -10.45 -4.94
N VAL A 49 -4.95 -9.15 -4.87
CA VAL A 49 -6.24 -8.57 -5.28
C VAL A 49 -6.47 -8.77 -6.77
N ALA A 50 -5.46 -8.51 -7.61
CA ALA A 50 -5.54 -8.74 -9.06
C ALA A 50 -5.83 -10.20 -9.41
N ALA A 51 -5.20 -11.16 -8.71
CA ALA A 51 -5.47 -12.59 -8.85
C ALA A 51 -6.92 -12.94 -8.54
N LEU A 52 -7.45 -12.43 -7.42
CA LEU A 52 -8.84 -12.67 -7.01
C LEU A 52 -9.84 -12.08 -8.01
N VAL A 53 -9.61 -10.85 -8.46
CA VAL A 53 -10.47 -10.17 -9.45
C VAL A 53 -10.43 -10.93 -10.78
N SER A 54 -9.24 -11.30 -11.26
CA SER A 54 -9.07 -12.05 -12.50
C SER A 54 -9.73 -13.43 -12.43
N LEU A 55 -9.55 -14.15 -11.32
CA LEU A 55 -10.19 -15.45 -11.12
C LEU A 55 -11.72 -15.33 -11.10
N THR A 56 -12.25 -14.28 -10.46
CA THR A 56 -13.69 -14.03 -10.41
C THR A 56 -14.25 -13.71 -11.79
N ALA A 57 -13.61 -12.80 -12.52
CA ALA A 57 -14.02 -12.37 -13.85
C ALA A 57 -13.97 -13.56 -14.85
N MET A 58 -12.88 -14.33 -14.85
CA MET A 58 -12.71 -15.47 -15.74
C MET A 58 -13.67 -16.61 -15.40
N THR A 59 -13.89 -16.91 -14.12
CA THR A 59 -14.87 -17.91 -13.72
C THR A 59 -16.27 -17.53 -14.22
N ARG A 60 -16.63 -16.26 -14.06
CA ARG A 60 -17.93 -15.76 -14.54
C ARG A 60 -18.05 -15.84 -16.05
N MET A 61 -17.04 -15.40 -16.79
CA MET A 61 -17.00 -15.44 -18.25
C MET A 61 -17.14 -16.87 -18.79
N VAL A 62 -16.44 -17.83 -18.19
CA VAL A 62 -16.49 -19.25 -18.58
C VAL A 62 -17.86 -19.84 -18.24
N GLU A 63 -18.44 -19.53 -17.06
CA GLU A 63 -19.78 -19.96 -16.69
C GLU A 63 -20.86 -19.40 -17.63
N GLU A 64 -20.77 -18.14 -18.05
CA GLU A 64 -21.71 -17.51 -18.98
C GLU A 64 -21.63 -18.09 -20.40
N GLN A 65 -20.42 -18.50 -20.82
CA GLN A 65 -20.20 -19.11 -22.15
C GLN A 65 -20.25 -20.63 -22.16
N ARG A 66 -20.77 -21.26 -21.11
CA ARG A 66 -20.81 -22.71 -20.93
C ARG A 66 -21.46 -23.46 -22.10
N THR A 67 -22.56 -22.94 -22.66
CA THR A 67 -23.25 -23.52 -23.82
C THR A 67 -22.37 -23.49 -25.08
N GLN A 68 -21.63 -22.39 -25.31
CA GLN A 68 -20.69 -22.29 -26.43
C GLN A 68 -19.54 -23.28 -26.29
N ILE A 69 -19.01 -23.47 -25.08
CA ILE A 69 -17.99 -24.48 -24.78
C ILE A 69 -18.54 -25.88 -25.10
N GLY A 70 -19.78 -26.16 -24.72
CA GLY A 70 -20.47 -27.43 -25.00
C GLY A 70 -20.61 -27.69 -26.50
N MET A 71 -21.02 -26.67 -27.28
CA MET A 71 -21.10 -26.76 -28.75
C MET A 71 -19.74 -27.04 -29.40
N MET A 72 -18.69 -26.29 -29.01
CA MET A 72 -17.35 -26.52 -29.56
C MET A 72 -16.83 -27.92 -29.25
N LYS A 73 -17.09 -28.44 -28.05
CA LYS A 73 -16.74 -29.83 -27.68
C LYS A 73 -17.55 -30.88 -28.50
N ALA A 74 -18.83 -30.59 -28.75
CA ALA A 74 -19.67 -31.48 -29.59
C ALA A 74 -19.20 -31.52 -31.04
N LEU A 75 -18.65 -30.39 -31.55
CA LEU A 75 -18.01 -30.31 -32.88
C LEU A 75 -16.62 -30.94 -32.95
N GLY A 76 -16.10 -31.51 -31.84
CA GLY A 76 -14.82 -32.20 -31.80
C GLY A 76 -13.61 -31.33 -31.45
N TYR A 77 -13.79 -30.07 -31.08
CA TYR A 77 -12.67 -29.25 -30.59
C TYR A 77 -12.10 -29.80 -29.29
N SER A 78 -10.77 -29.90 -29.23
CA SER A 78 -10.10 -30.32 -27.99
C SER A 78 -10.22 -29.28 -26.89
N GLY A 79 -10.22 -29.73 -25.64
CA GLY A 79 -10.28 -28.84 -24.48
C GLY A 79 -9.19 -27.77 -24.46
N VAL A 80 -8.00 -28.09 -24.98
CA VAL A 80 -6.87 -27.16 -25.08
C VAL A 80 -7.18 -26.02 -26.05
N HIS A 81 -7.71 -26.33 -27.23
CA HIS A 81 -8.11 -25.29 -28.21
C HIS A 81 -9.20 -24.36 -27.65
N ILE A 82 -10.15 -24.89 -26.89
CA ILE A 82 -11.19 -24.10 -26.25
C ILE A 82 -10.59 -23.21 -25.13
N ALA A 83 -9.71 -23.77 -24.30
CA ALA A 83 -9.02 -23.00 -23.25
C ALA A 83 -8.17 -21.87 -23.84
N MET A 84 -7.51 -22.13 -24.98
CA MET A 84 -6.64 -21.15 -25.64
C MET A 84 -7.40 -19.87 -26.04
N LYS A 85 -8.67 -19.96 -26.39
CA LYS A 85 -9.53 -18.80 -26.64
C LYS A 85 -9.60 -17.86 -25.41
N TYR A 86 -9.78 -18.42 -24.22
CA TYR A 86 -9.86 -17.66 -22.97
C TYR A 86 -8.49 -17.17 -22.51
N VAL A 87 -7.47 -17.99 -22.72
CA VAL A 87 -6.07 -17.63 -22.39
C VAL A 87 -5.61 -16.48 -23.29
N SER A 88 -5.87 -16.52 -24.60
CA SER A 88 -5.48 -15.43 -25.52
C SER A 88 -6.16 -14.11 -25.19
N TYR A 89 -7.45 -14.13 -24.86
CA TYR A 89 -8.17 -12.96 -24.38
C TYR A 89 -7.56 -12.36 -23.11
N ALA A 90 -7.32 -13.22 -22.12
CA ALA A 90 -6.74 -12.78 -20.85
C ALA A 90 -5.30 -12.31 -21.02
N LEU A 91 -4.50 -12.94 -21.86
CA LEU A 91 -3.14 -12.48 -22.20
C LEU A 91 -3.14 -11.12 -22.87
N ALA A 92 -4.01 -10.92 -23.86
CA ALA A 92 -4.12 -9.61 -24.53
C ALA A 92 -4.46 -8.49 -23.53
N ALA A 93 -5.44 -8.73 -22.65
CA ALA A 93 -5.82 -7.77 -21.60
C ALA A 93 -4.68 -7.53 -20.59
N THR A 94 -3.98 -8.61 -20.17
CA THR A 94 -2.89 -8.49 -19.20
C THR A 94 -1.67 -7.79 -19.78
N LEU A 95 -1.29 -8.11 -21.02
CA LEU A 95 -0.16 -7.47 -21.68
C LEU A 95 -0.40 -5.98 -21.91
N THR A 96 -1.57 -5.62 -22.43
CA THR A 96 -1.93 -4.20 -22.64
C THR A 96 -1.97 -3.46 -21.30
N GLY A 97 -2.59 -4.05 -20.27
CA GLY A 97 -2.62 -3.49 -18.92
C GLY A 97 -1.23 -3.36 -18.29
N SER A 98 -0.33 -4.33 -18.49
CA SER A 98 1.05 -4.28 -17.99
C SER A 98 1.87 -3.20 -18.67
N ILE A 99 1.76 -3.05 -19.99
CA ILE A 99 2.47 -1.99 -20.73
C ILE A 99 1.99 -0.60 -20.27
N LEU A 100 0.68 -0.38 -20.23
CA LEU A 100 0.12 0.88 -19.76
C LEU A 100 0.49 1.16 -18.29
N GLY A 101 0.40 0.13 -17.45
CA GLY A 101 0.76 0.22 -16.03
C GLY A 101 2.23 0.54 -15.81
N ALA A 102 3.14 -0.07 -16.58
CA ALA A 102 4.56 0.22 -16.51
C ALA A 102 4.86 1.67 -16.93
N VAL A 103 4.37 2.08 -18.12
CA VAL A 103 4.61 3.44 -18.64
C VAL A 103 4.07 4.52 -17.69
N ILE A 104 2.85 4.35 -17.21
CA ILE A 104 2.24 5.33 -16.28
C ILE A 104 2.92 5.25 -14.91
N GLY A 105 3.12 4.06 -14.38
CA GLY A 105 3.68 3.86 -13.04
C GLY A 105 5.10 4.36 -12.91
N GLU A 106 5.99 4.05 -13.87
CA GLU A 106 7.38 4.48 -13.86
C GLU A 106 7.58 5.98 -14.09
N LYS A 107 6.59 6.69 -14.60
CA LYS A 107 6.65 8.15 -14.77
C LYS A 107 5.90 8.90 -13.68
N LEU A 108 4.67 8.47 -13.38
CA LEU A 108 3.79 9.20 -12.47
C LEU A 108 4.21 9.05 -11.00
N LEU A 109 4.55 7.83 -10.55
CA LEU A 109 4.91 7.61 -9.15
C LEU A 109 6.21 8.32 -8.74
N PRO A 110 7.34 8.19 -9.47
CA PRO A 110 8.54 8.93 -9.14
C PRO A 110 8.33 10.45 -9.20
N TRP A 111 7.56 10.96 -10.17
CA TRP A 111 7.25 12.39 -10.25
C TRP A 111 6.50 12.89 -9.00
N ILE A 112 5.48 12.16 -8.54
CA ILE A 112 4.73 12.51 -7.33
C ILE A 112 5.65 12.49 -6.10
N ILE A 113 6.45 11.43 -5.94
CA ILE A 113 7.35 11.25 -4.80
C ILE A 113 8.41 12.37 -4.79
N ILE A 114 9.09 12.60 -5.90
CA ILE A 114 10.13 13.64 -6.00
C ILE A 114 9.56 15.02 -5.70
N ASN A 115 8.37 15.33 -6.22
CA ASN A 115 7.71 16.61 -5.94
C ASN A 115 7.37 16.78 -4.45
N ALA A 116 6.93 15.72 -3.79
CA ALA A 116 6.69 15.74 -2.35
C ALA A 116 8.00 15.97 -1.57
N TYR A 117 9.09 15.30 -1.95
CA TYR A 117 10.39 15.45 -1.28
C TYR A 117 11.08 16.78 -1.58
N LYS A 118 10.86 17.40 -2.75
CA LYS A 118 11.36 18.75 -3.04
C LYS A 118 10.83 19.82 -2.08
N MET A 119 9.68 19.57 -1.47
CA MET A 119 9.14 20.48 -0.42
C MET A 119 9.90 20.35 0.91
N MET A 120 10.44 19.16 1.21
CA MET A 120 11.13 18.89 2.48
C MET A 120 12.64 19.14 2.40
N TYR A 121 13.25 18.89 1.26
CA TYR A 121 14.69 18.99 1.07
C TYR A 121 15.05 20.12 0.09
N THR A 122 15.55 21.23 0.64
CA THR A 122 16.07 22.33 -0.16
C THR A 122 17.40 21.92 -0.82
N GLY A 123 17.47 22.01 -2.16
CA GLY A 123 18.70 21.68 -2.89
C GLY A 123 18.69 20.33 -3.60
N LEU A 124 17.59 19.60 -3.62
CA LEU A 124 17.39 18.49 -4.54
C LEU A 124 17.38 19.04 -5.98
N GLY A 125 18.47 18.78 -6.70
CA GLY A 125 18.56 19.05 -8.13
C GLY A 125 17.61 18.19 -8.96
N ASP A 126 17.81 18.16 -10.27
CA ASP A 126 17.03 17.26 -11.13
C ASP A 126 17.40 15.81 -10.84
N VAL A 127 16.41 15.07 -10.32
CA VAL A 127 16.56 13.65 -10.01
C VAL A 127 16.32 12.85 -11.29
N TYR A 128 17.35 12.15 -11.73
CA TYR A 128 17.26 11.24 -12.87
C TYR A 128 16.46 10.00 -12.48
N THR A 129 15.35 9.76 -13.18
CA THR A 129 14.49 8.57 -13.00
C THR A 129 14.58 7.69 -14.24
N PRO A 130 15.54 6.75 -14.29
CA PRO A 130 15.64 5.82 -15.39
C PRO A 130 14.42 4.89 -15.40
N LEU A 131 14.08 4.39 -16.60
CA LEU A 131 13.10 3.33 -16.75
C LEU A 131 13.77 2.01 -16.37
N GLU A 132 13.35 1.42 -15.27
CA GLU A 132 13.86 0.13 -14.77
C GLU A 132 13.09 -1.03 -15.43
N THR A 133 13.44 -1.31 -16.70
CA THR A 133 12.76 -2.33 -17.51
C THR A 133 12.81 -3.73 -16.89
N GLU A 134 13.82 -4.04 -16.09
CA GLU A 134 13.96 -5.33 -15.43
C GLU A 134 12.80 -5.60 -14.46
N TYR A 135 12.49 -4.64 -13.59
CA TYR A 135 11.37 -4.76 -12.65
C TYR A 135 10.02 -4.78 -13.36
N SER A 136 9.86 -3.99 -14.41
CA SER A 136 8.64 -3.95 -15.21
C SER A 136 8.38 -5.27 -15.93
N VAL A 137 9.41 -5.88 -16.50
CA VAL A 137 9.31 -7.21 -17.16
C VAL A 137 9.02 -8.30 -16.12
N MET A 138 9.67 -8.26 -14.96
CA MET A 138 9.41 -9.21 -13.87
C MET A 138 7.97 -9.08 -13.37
N ALA A 139 7.48 -7.87 -13.15
CA ALA A 139 6.09 -7.62 -12.71
C ALA A 139 5.08 -8.07 -13.76
N ALA A 140 5.31 -7.77 -15.05
CA ALA A 140 4.46 -8.22 -16.15
C ALA A 140 4.44 -9.75 -16.27
N GLY A 141 5.60 -10.40 -16.15
CA GLY A 141 5.72 -11.87 -16.17
C GLY A 141 4.93 -12.52 -15.01
N LEU A 142 5.02 -11.94 -13.82
CA LEU A 142 4.27 -12.39 -12.65
C LEU A 142 2.76 -12.20 -12.84
N ALA A 143 2.34 -11.05 -13.37
CA ALA A 143 0.93 -10.77 -13.68
C ALA A 143 0.38 -11.76 -14.71
N VAL A 144 1.12 -12.01 -15.79
CA VAL A 144 0.75 -13.00 -16.82
C VAL A 144 0.63 -14.39 -16.19
N GLY A 145 1.60 -14.82 -15.38
CA GLY A 145 1.57 -16.11 -14.69
C GLY A 145 0.33 -16.30 -13.82
N VAL A 146 0.02 -15.28 -13.00
CA VAL A 146 -1.17 -15.28 -12.12
C VAL A 146 -2.46 -15.36 -12.93
N VAL A 147 -2.58 -14.57 -14.00
CA VAL A 147 -3.79 -14.52 -14.82
C VAL A 147 -3.97 -15.83 -15.61
N VAL A 148 -2.91 -16.37 -16.20
CA VAL A 148 -2.95 -17.67 -16.89
C VAL A 148 -3.39 -18.77 -15.94
N PHE A 149 -2.81 -18.80 -14.72
CA PHE A 149 -3.22 -19.77 -13.71
C PHE A 149 -4.70 -19.62 -13.33
N ALA A 150 -5.19 -18.38 -13.17
CA ALA A 150 -6.59 -18.11 -12.89
C ALA A 150 -7.52 -18.60 -14.01
N VAL A 151 -7.16 -18.32 -15.28
CA VAL A 151 -7.93 -18.78 -16.45
C VAL A 151 -7.97 -20.28 -16.56
N LEU A 152 -6.82 -20.93 -16.45
CA LEU A 152 -6.74 -22.41 -16.52
C LEU A 152 -7.54 -23.06 -15.39
N SER A 153 -7.48 -22.50 -14.18
CA SER A 153 -8.27 -22.98 -13.04
C SER A 153 -9.79 -22.82 -13.26
N ALA A 154 -10.20 -21.70 -13.88
CA ALA A 154 -11.60 -21.46 -14.22
C ALA A 154 -12.09 -22.42 -15.32
N CYS A 155 -11.30 -22.59 -16.37
CA CYS A 155 -11.64 -23.45 -17.50
C CYS A 155 -11.61 -24.94 -17.14
N TYR A 156 -10.67 -25.38 -16.30
CA TYR A 156 -10.47 -26.80 -15.99
C TYR A 156 -11.75 -27.50 -15.56
N LYS A 157 -12.53 -26.88 -14.72
CA LYS A 157 -13.78 -27.44 -14.20
C LYS A 157 -14.81 -27.66 -15.31
N GLU A 158 -15.05 -26.69 -16.16
CA GLU A 158 -16.03 -26.75 -17.24
C GLU A 158 -15.56 -27.63 -18.39
N LEU A 159 -14.27 -27.60 -18.70
CA LEU A 159 -13.67 -28.46 -19.74
C LEU A 159 -13.67 -29.95 -19.38
N LYS A 160 -13.76 -30.31 -18.11
CA LYS A 160 -13.87 -31.71 -17.68
C LYS A 160 -15.28 -32.29 -17.91
N GLU A 161 -16.33 -31.44 -17.98
CA GLU A 161 -17.70 -31.91 -18.16
C GLU A 161 -17.99 -32.40 -19.59
N LYS A 162 -18.98 -33.30 -19.71
CA LYS A 162 -19.43 -33.84 -21.02
C LYS A 162 -20.19 -32.77 -21.81
N PRO A 163 -20.12 -32.73 -23.17
CA PRO A 163 -20.82 -31.75 -23.99
C PRO A 163 -22.32 -31.63 -23.69
N ALA A 164 -22.99 -32.77 -23.55
CA ALA A 164 -24.43 -32.79 -23.26
C ALA A 164 -24.80 -32.16 -21.91
N GLN A 165 -23.91 -32.19 -20.93
CA GLN A 165 -24.11 -31.54 -19.62
C GLN A 165 -23.84 -30.03 -19.68
N LEU A 166 -22.90 -29.61 -20.52
CA LEU A 166 -22.59 -28.21 -20.73
C LEU A 166 -23.72 -27.43 -21.44
N MET A 167 -24.42 -28.12 -22.34
CA MET A 167 -25.54 -27.55 -23.10
C MET A 167 -26.85 -27.47 -22.30
N ARG A 168 -26.94 -28.22 -21.19
CA ARG A 168 -28.13 -28.15 -20.31
C ARG A 168 -28.00 -27.00 -19.30
N PRO A 169 -29.12 -26.34 -18.95
CA PRO A 169 -29.13 -25.39 -17.84
C PRO A 169 -28.58 -26.06 -16.57
N VAL A 170 -27.75 -25.35 -15.84
CA VAL A 170 -27.18 -25.88 -14.59
C VAL A 170 -28.33 -26.15 -13.60
N ALA A 171 -28.48 -27.41 -13.20
CA ALA A 171 -29.43 -27.76 -12.16
C ALA A 171 -29.15 -26.95 -10.87
N PRO A 172 -30.15 -26.37 -10.22
CA PRO A 172 -29.97 -25.68 -8.96
C PRO A 172 -29.32 -26.61 -7.94
N LYS A 173 -28.25 -26.18 -7.29
CA LYS A 173 -27.63 -26.96 -6.23
C LYS A 173 -28.65 -27.24 -5.11
N GLU A 174 -28.65 -28.45 -4.62
CA GLU A 174 -29.49 -28.82 -3.47
C GLU A 174 -29.24 -27.90 -2.29
N GLY A 175 -30.33 -27.43 -1.67
CA GLY A 175 -30.27 -26.54 -0.52
C GLY A 175 -29.87 -27.30 0.74
N LYS A 176 -28.63 -27.14 1.20
CA LYS A 176 -28.23 -27.64 2.53
C LYS A 176 -28.65 -26.64 3.60
N ARG A 177 -29.01 -27.16 4.78
CA ARG A 177 -29.32 -26.32 5.95
C ARG A 177 -28.12 -25.41 6.26
N ILE A 178 -28.38 -24.13 6.43
CA ILE A 178 -27.34 -23.13 6.74
C ILE A 178 -27.15 -22.98 8.24
N LEU A 179 -25.96 -22.55 8.67
CA LEU A 179 -25.67 -22.35 10.11
C LEU A 179 -26.63 -21.38 10.80
N LEU A 180 -27.13 -20.35 10.07
CA LEU A 180 -28.11 -19.41 10.59
C LEU A 180 -29.48 -20.10 10.97
N GLU A 181 -29.84 -21.19 10.31
CA GLU A 181 -31.03 -21.96 10.63
C GLU A 181 -30.91 -22.69 11.97
N ARG A 182 -29.68 -22.91 12.47
CA ARG A 182 -29.43 -23.51 13.78
C ARG A 182 -29.65 -22.54 14.93
N ILE A 183 -29.74 -21.24 14.65
CA ILE A 183 -29.99 -20.19 15.64
C ILE A 183 -31.49 -19.79 15.55
N PRO A 184 -32.42 -20.43 16.28
CA PRO A 184 -33.85 -20.24 16.07
C PRO A 184 -34.30 -18.82 16.42
N PHE A 185 -33.61 -18.14 17.34
CA PHE A 185 -33.95 -16.78 17.75
C PHE A 185 -33.80 -15.77 16.61
N VAL A 186 -32.69 -15.83 15.84
CA VAL A 186 -32.44 -14.96 14.69
C VAL A 186 -33.32 -15.40 13.51
N TRP A 187 -33.40 -16.70 13.25
CA TRP A 187 -34.12 -17.25 12.11
C TRP A 187 -35.61 -16.95 12.12
N LYS A 188 -36.27 -17.01 13.30
CA LYS A 188 -37.71 -16.72 13.42
C LYS A 188 -38.04 -15.24 13.13
N ARG A 189 -37.15 -14.31 13.44
CA ARG A 189 -37.33 -12.86 13.22
C ARG A 189 -37.13 -12.42 11.79
N LEU A 190 -36.43 -13.20 10.95
CA LEU A 190 -36.19 -12.87 9.56
C LEU A 190 -37.43 -13.02 8.69
N SER A 191 -37.69 -12.05 7.81
CA SER A 191 -38.74 -12.13 6.80
C SER A 191 -38.41 -13.21 5.77
N PHE A 192 -39.42 -13.64 4.99
CA PHE A 192 -39.26 -14.66 3.96
C PHE A 192 -38.17 -14.31 2.95
N ILE A 193 -38.10 -13.02 2.52
CA ILE A 193 -37.11 -12.53 1.56
C ILE A 193 -35.71 -12.70 2.12
N TRP A 194 -35.47 -12.29 3.36
CA TRP A 194 -34.18 -12.49 4.03
C TRP A 194 -33.76 -13.94 4.17
N LYS A 195 -34.72 -14.81 4.52
CA LYS A 195 -34.48 -16.26 4.60
C LYS A 195 -34.07 -16.84 3.25
N ALA A 196 -34.76 -16.45 2.17
CA ALA A 196 -34.47 -16.89 0.82
C ALA A 196 -33.10 -16.37 0.35
N THR A 197 -32.79 -15.08 0.61
CA THR A 197 -31.52 -14.46 0.29
C THR A 197 -30.36 -15.16 1.01
N MET A 198 -30.48 -15.40 2.31
CA MET A 198 -29.43 -16.07 3.07
C MET A 198 -29.20 -17.51 2.59
N ARG A 199 -30.27 -18.26 2.29
CA ARG A 199 -30.16 -19.61 1.70
C ARG A 199 -29.44 -19.57 0.35
N ASN A 200 -29.77 -18.60 -0.50
CA ASN A 200 -29.14 -18.44 -1.81
C ASN A 200 -27.66 -18.07 -1.70
N LEU A 201 -27.32 -17.14 -0.82
CA LEU A 201 -25.96 -16.71 -0.50
C LEU A 201 -25.08 -17.89 -0.06
N PHE A 202 -25.53 -18.66 0.89
CA PHE A 202 -24.80 -19.82 1.39
C PHE A 202 -24.80 -21.03 0.43
N ARG A 203 -25.74 -21.09 -0.52
CA ARG A 203 -25.74 -22.07 -1.62
C ARG A 203 -24.57 -21.86 -2.57
N TYR A 204 -24.20 -20.62 -2.86
CA TYR A 204 -23.13 -20.24 -3.77
C TYR A 204 -21.93 -19.61 -3.03
N LYS A 205 -21.52 -20.18 -1.92
CA LYS A 205 -20.47 -19.68 -1.02
C LYS A 205 -19.20 -19.23 -1.77
N LYS A 206 -18.69 -20.04 -2.71
CA LYS A 206 -17.46 -19.72 -3.44
C LYS A 206 -17.60 -18.39 -4.17
N ARG A 207 -18.71 -18.20 -4.91
CA ARG A 207 -18.97 -16.98 -5.67
C ARG A 207 -19.14 -15.76 -4.75
N PHE A 208 -19.86 -15.96 -3.64
CA PHE A 208 -20.09 -14.94 -2.63
C PHE A 208 -18.75 -14.43 -2.03
N PHE A 209 -17.91 -15.35 -1.53
CA PHE A 209 -16.63 -14.96 -0.95
C PHE A 209 -15.68 -14.35 -1.98
N MET A 210 -15.60 -14.89 -3.20
CA MET A 210 -14.78 -14.31 -4.27
C MET A 210 -15.19 -12.85 -4.58
N THR A 211 -16.50 -12.58 -4.63
CA THR A 211 -17.01 -11.24 -4.88
C THR A 211 -16.70 -10.30 -3.71
N ILE A 212 -16.92 -10.73 -2.47
CA ILE A 212 -16.61 -9.93 -1.28
C ILE A 212 -15.12 -9.60 -1.21
N PHE A 213 -14.26 -10.62 -1.35
CA PHE A 213 -12.81 -10.39 -1.27
C PHE A 213 -12.28 -9.57 -2.44
N GLY A 214 -12.84 -9.73 -3.66
CA GLY A 214 -12.47 -8.91 -4.81
C GLY A 214 -12.83 -7.44 -4.61
N ILE A 215 -14.11 -7.14 -4.34
CA ILE A 215 -14.58 -5.77 -4.14
C ILE A 215 -14.00 -5.18 -2.84
N GLY A 216 -14.03 -5.96 -1.77
CA GLY A 216 -13.48 -5.54 -0.48
C GLY A 216 -11.98 -5.29 -0.52
N GLY A 217 -11.22 -6.08 -1.28
CA GLY A 217 -9.80 -5.85 -1.49
C GLY A 217 -9.51 -4.52 -2.20
N CYS A 218 -10.23 -4.23 -3.28
CA CYS A 218 -10.10 -2.94 -3.96
C CYS A 218 -10.46 -1.76 -3.04
N MET A 219 -11.54 -1.90 -2.27
CA MET A 219 -11.96 -0.86 -1.31
C MET A 219 -10.96 -0.68 -0.18
N ALA A 220 -10.38 -1.78 0.32
CA ALA A 220 -9.35 -1.73 1.35
C ALA A 220 -8.10 -0.98 0.87
N LEU A 221 -7.68 -1.16 -0.39
CA LEU A 221 -6.55 -0.41 -0.96
C LEU A 221 -6.83 1.09 -1.07
N LEU A 222 -8.05 1.47 -1.47
CA LEU A 222 -8.46 2.88 -1.50
C LEU A 222 -8.47 3.49 -0.09
N LEU A 223 -9.05 2.79 0.88
CA LEU A 223 -9.09 3.24 2.27
C LEU A 223 -7.68 3.35 2.87
N LEU A 224 -6.78 2.42 2.53
CA LEU A 224 -5.39 2.48 2.95
C LEU A 224 -4.70 3.74 2.40
N GLY A 225 -4.87 4.04 1.11
CA GLY A 225 -4.28 5.22 0.49
C GLY A 225 -4.78 6.54 1.09
N PHE A 226 -6.08 6.71 1.21
CA PHE A 226 -6.67 7.90 1.84
C PHE A 226 -6.38 7.97 3.33
N GLY A 227 -6.42 6.84 4.04
CA GLY A 227 -6.12 6.78 5.48
C GLY A 227 -4.69 7.18 5.81
N ILE A 228 -3.71 6.78 5.00
CA ILE A 228 -2.32 7.22 5.16
C ILE A 228 -2.22 8.73 4.92
N LYS A 229 -2.83 9.24 3.85
CA LYS A 229 -2.85 10.69 3.57
C LYS A 229 -3.42 11.48 4.72
N ASP A 230 -4.59 11.09 5.23
CA ASP A 230 -5.26 11.80 6.32
C ASP A 230 -4.47 11.70 7.63
N SER A 231 -3.86 10.54 7.91
CA SER A 231 -2.99 10.35 9.07
C SER A 231 -1.77 11.27 9.04
N ILE A 232 -1.12 11.41 7.88
CA ILE A 232 0.05 12.30 7.73
C ILE A 232 -0.37 13.76 7.92
N SER A 233 -1.49 14.17 7.33
CA SER A 233 -2.02 15.54 7.49
C SER A 233 -2.37 15.84 8.96
N ALA A 234 -3.01 14.90 9.65
CA ALA A 234 -3.37 15.05 11.05
C ALA A 234 -2.16 15.09 11.99
N ILE A 235 -1.04 14.42 11.64
CA ILE A 235 0.19 14.50 12.42
C ILE A 235 0.72 15.94 12.43
N SER A 236 0.81 16.57 11.27
CA SER A 236 1.31 17.95 11.18
C SER A 236 0.47 18.92 12.00
N GLU A 237 -0.85 18.83 11.89
CA GLU A 237 -1.78 19.71 12.62
C GLU A 237 -1.70 19.50 14.13
N LYS A 238 -1.67 18.25 14.59
CA LYS A 238 -1.53 17.93 16.01
C LYS A 238 -0.16 18.27 16.56
N GLN A 239 0.90 18.01 15.79
CA GLN A 239 2.25 18.25 16.25
C GLN A 239 2.54 19.72 16.47
N TYR A 240 2.15 20.58 15.55
CA TYR A 240 2.42 22.02 15.61
C TYR A 240 1.28 22.84 16.18
N GLY A 241 0.07 22.28 16.31
CA GLY A 241 -1.07 22.97 16.92
C GLY A 241 -1.31 22.61 18.38
N GLU A 242 -1.08 21.33 18.76
CA GLU A 242 -1.42 20.85 20.11
C GLU A 242 -0.18 20.44 20.94
N ILE A 243 0.85 19.84 20.31
CA ILE A 243 1.99 19.27 21.04
C ILE A 243 3.15 20.25 21.13
N ILE A 244 3.56 20.85 20.01
CA ILE A 244 4.64 21.84 19.95
C ILE A 244 3.99 23.23 20.01
N THR A 245 3.72 23.69 21.22
CA THR A 245 3.11 25.00 21.48
C THR A 245 4.13 26.07 21.85
N TYR A 246 5.41 25.73 21.85
CA TYR A 246 6.50 26.66 22.14
C TYR A 246 7.10 27.24 20.85
N ASP A 247 7.42 28.54 20.89
CA ASP A 247 8.00 29.26 19.74
C ASP A 247 9.49 28.97 19.57
N PHE A 248 10.24 28.73 20.65
CA PHE A 248 11.65 28.38 20.61
C PHE A 248 12.09 27.54 21.81
N SER A 249 13.16 26.79 21.63
CA SER A 249 13.80 26.02 22.70
C SER A 249 15.29 26.38 22.82
N ILE A 250 15.75 26.46 24.06
CA ILE A 250 17.17 26.71 24.38
C ILE A 250 17.73 25.45 25.03
N THR A 251 18.73 24.86 24.41
CA THR A 251 19.43 23.70 24.99
C THR A 251 20.75 24.15 25.60
N TYR A 252 20.95 23.84 26.87
CA TYR A 252 22.21 24.10 27.56
C TYR A 252 23.27 23.10 27.15
N LYS A 253 24.53 23.56 27.11
CA LYS A 253 25.68 22.65 26.97
C LYS A 253 25.96 21.93 28.30
N ASP A 254 26.44 20.71 28.21
CA ASP A 254 26.86 19.96 29.38
C ASP A 254 27.88 20.75 30.20
N GLY A 255 27.68 20.82 31.52
CA GLY A 255 28.58 21.53 32.44
C GLY A 255 28.31 23.04 32.58
N ILE A 256 27.14 23.54 32.20
CA ILE A 256 26.74 24.91 32.55
C ILE A 256 26.53 25.03 34.05
N SER A 257 27.06 26.14 34.65
CA SER A 257 26.86 26.43 36.08
C SER A 257 25.37 26.79 36.36
N GLU A 258 24.83 26.30 37.48
CA GLU A 258 23.46 26.61 37.89
C GLU A 258 23.18 28.12 37.96
N THR A 259 24.15 28.93 38.43
CA THR A 259 24.04 30.35 38.47
C THR A 259 23.80 31.00 37.10
N LYS A 260 24.49 30.50 36.04
CA LYS A 260 24.27 30.97 34.67
C LYS A 260 22.94 30.53 34.11
N LYS A 261 22.43 29.39 34.52
CA LYS A 261 21.11 28.89 34.13
C LYS A 261 20.02 29.80 34.74
N GLU A 262 20.14 30.13 36.05
CA GLU A 262 19.21 31.03 36.73
C GLU A 262 19.23 32.44 36.13
N ASP A 263 20.41 32.98 35.82
CA ASP A 263 20.56 34.29 35.19
C ASP A 263 19.83 34.31 33.83
N LEU A 264 19.95 33.27 33.04
CA LEU A 264 19.34 33.16 31.73
C LEU A 264 17.80 33.04 31.84
N ILE A 265 17.32 32.28 32.82
CA ILE A 265 15.88 32.15 33.12
C ILE A 265 15.31 33.50 33.56
N GLN A 266 16.04 34.22 34.42
CA GLN A 266 15.61 35.57 34.85
C GLN A 266 15.63 36.59 33.73
N TYR A 267 16.63 36.51 32.84
CA TYR A 267 16.70 37.36 31.66
C TYR A 267 15.54 37.08 30.72
N ALA A 268 15.25 35.79 30.45
CA ALA A 268 14.14 35.38 29.62
C ALA A 268 12.79 35.87 30.17
N LYS A 269 12.55 35.73 31.47
CA LYS A 269 11.30 36.19 32.14
C LYS A 269 11.10 37.71 32.12
N LYS A 270 12.15 38.47 31.91
CA LYS A 270 12.09 39.92 31.77
C LYS A 270 11.71 40.43 30.37
N GLN A 271 11.65 39.55 29.39
CA GLN A 271 11.28 39.94 28.02
C GLN A 271 9.79 40.19 27.91
N GLU A 272 9.43 41.29 27.28
CA GLU A 272 8.05 41.82 27.23
C GLU A 272 7.06 40.93 26.46
N HIS A 273 7.61 40.03 25.59
CA HIS A 273 6.80 39.12 24.76
C HIS A 273 6.85 37.65 25.20
N MET A 274 7.40 37.37 26.39
CA MET A 274 7.45 35.98 26.89
C MET A 274 6.17 35.70 27.67
N THR A 275 5.39 34.73 27.17
CA THR A 275 4.12 34.32 27.78
C THR A 275 4.34 33.29 28.87
N ASP A 276 5.21 32.29 28.63
CA ASP A 276 5.52 31.26 29.61
C ASP A 276 6.92 30.66 29.35
N LEU A 277 7.53 30.08 30.37
CA LEU A 277 8.83 29.44 30.29
C LEU A 277 8.81 28.12 31.07
N ILE A 278 9.04 27.01 30.37
CA ILE A 278 9.08 25.68 30.95
C ILE A 278 10.55 25.21 30.98
N ASP A 279 11.08 24.96 32.17
CA ASP A 279 12.40 24.37 32.35
C ASP A 279 12.27 22.84 32.38
N CYS A 280 12.77 22.19 31.34
CA CYS A 280 12.73 20.73 31.19
C CYS A 280 14.12 20.14 31.29
N VAL A 281 14.28 19.10 32.08
CA VAL A 281 15.49 18.26 32.04
C VAL A 281 15.29 17.16 30.99
N LEU A 282 15.97 17.28 29.86
CA LEU A 282 16.01 16.24 28.85
C LEU A 282 17.01 15.15 29.33
N TYR A 283 16.49 14.05 29.87
CA TYR A 283 17.31 12.86 30.07
C TYR A 283 17.57 12.24 28.70
N ALA A 284 18.76 12.45 28.15
CA ALA A 284 19.25 11.61 27.08
C ALA A 284 19.44 10.21 27.66
N SER A 285 18.57 9.27 27.30
CA SER A 285 18.81 7.85 27.58
C SER A 285 20.14 7.46 26.96
N PRO A 286 21.10 6.91 27.72
CA PRO A 286 22.37 6.47 27.14
C PRO A 286 22.06 5.47 26.03
N SER A 287 22.63 5.74 24.84
CA SER A 287 22.52 4.81 23.72
C SER A 287 23.08 3.45 24.14
N PRO A 288 22.40 2.34 23.86
CA PRO A 288 22.94 1.01 24.25
C PRO A 288 24.14 0.56 23.39
N ARG A 289 24.94 1.52 22.90
CA ARG A 289 26.14 1.29 22.09
C ARG A 289 27.37 2.08 22.59
N ASP A 290 27.60 2.06 23.89
CA ASP A 290 28.92 2.35 24.45
C ASP A 290 29.44 1.11 25.17
#